data_5019e163478868a47898f4ae77e540c4
#
_entry.id   5019e163478868a47898f4ae77e540c4
#
_cell.length_a   1.000
_cell.length_b   1.000
_cell.length_c   1.000
_cell.angle_alpha   90.00
_cell.angle_beta   90.00
_cell.angle_gamma   90.00
#
_symmetry.space_group_name_H-M   'P 1'
#
loop_
_entity.id
_entity.type
_entity.pdbx_description
1 polymer ?
#
loop_
_entity_poly.entity_id
_entity_poly.type
_entity_poly.pdbx_seq_one_letter_code
_entity_poly.pdbx_strand_id
1 'polypeptide(L)'
;AKKIKLDFCLVGEPTNPLKLGEMVKIGRRGSLNGVITVNGKQGHVAYPHLAINPIDGVLKICDQLMLPLDQGSKAFQPSNLVITSIDVDNNVTNLIPNKAYIKFNIRFNDNFNSKNLIKLLNDRLKKTKEDYNLEVKVSGESFFNFSEKLTKAVTDAIKKVKNITPELSTTGGT
;
A
#
# COMPACT_ATOMS: atom_id res chain seq x y z
N ALA A 1 8.55 -16.59 30.39
CA ALA A 1 9.09 -17.10 29.14
C ALA A 1 10.59 -16.79 29.07
N LYS A 2 11.46 -17.80 28.79
CA LYS A 2 12.90 -17.57 28.54
C LYS A 2 13.06 -16.71 27.31
N LYS A 3 13.72 -15.57 27.41
CA LYS A 3 14.15 -14.77 26.23
C LYS A 3 15.24 -15.53 25.50
N ILE A 4 14.90 -16.13 24.37
CA ILE A 4 15.87 -16.77 23.47
C ILE A 4 16.43 -15.66 22.59
N LYS A 5 17.75 -15.48 22.59
CA LYS A 5 18.45 -14.58 21.68
C LYS A 5 18.63 -15.32 20.36
N LEU A 6 18.07 -14.77 19.27
CA LEU A 6 18.22 -15.28 17.91
C LEU A 6 19.08 -14.31 17.12
N ASP A 7 20.04 -14.82 16.37
CA ASP A 7 20.86 -14.00 15.46
C ASP A 7 20.20 -13.87 14.08
N PHE A 8 19.52 -14.93 13.63
CA PHE A 8 18.88 -15.00 12.31
C PHE A 8 17.56 -15.75 12.36
N CYS A 9 16.70 -15.46 11.40
CA CYS A 9 15.45 -16.17 11.16
C CYS A 9 15.34 -16.49 9.65
N LEU A 10 15.09 -17.74 9.30
CA LEU A 10 14.74 -18.16 7.95
C LEU A 10 13.29 -18.64 7.97
N VAL A 11 12.46 -18.03 7.14
CA VAL A 11 11.02 -18.35 7.03
C VAL A 11 10.80 -19.12 5.73
N GLY A 12 10.19 -20.30 5.84
CA GLY A 12 9.80 -21.11 4.69
C GLY A 12 8.42 -20.66 4.18
N GLU A 13 8.43 -19.92 3.07
CA GLU A 13 7.24 -19.42 2.39
C GLU A 13 7.25 -19.81 0.91
N PRO A 14 6.10 -20.02 0.24
CA PRO A 14 6.03 -20.36 -1.17
C PRO A 14 6.29 -19.13 -2.04
N THR A 15 7.54 -18.65 -2.07
CA THR A 15 7.93 -17.39 -2.72
C THR A 15 8.62 -17.58 -4.07
N ASN A 16 8.79 -18.82 -4.52
CA ASN A 16 9.41 -19.12 -5.81
C ASN A 16 8.36 -19.12 -6.93
N PRO A 17 8.51 -18.29 -7.98
CA PRO A 17 7.52 -18.18 -9.05
C PRO A 17 7.30 -19.45 -9.86
N LEU A 18 8.39 -20.15 -10.25
CA LEU A 18 8.33 -21.31 -11.13
C LEU A 18 9.04 -22.53 -10.55
N LYS A 19 10.27 -22.37 -10.05
CA LYS A 19 11.12 -23.49 -9.60
C LYS A 19 11.58 -23.28 -8.15
N LEU A 20 11.53 -24.35 -7.37
CA LEU A 20 12.05 -24.33 -6.00
C LEU A 20 13.52 -23.95 -5.95
N GLY A 21 13.84 -22.88 -5.23
CA GLY A 21 15.19 -22.36 -5.04
C GLY A 21 15.60 -21.27 -6.02
N GLU A 22 14.72 -20.80 -6.91
CA GLU A 22 15.05 -19.72 -7.85
C GLU A 22 15.02 -18.32 -7.23
N MET A 23 14.37 -18.13 -6.07
CA MET A 23 14.24 -16.83 -5.44
C MET A 23 14.37 -16.88 -3.92
N VAL A 24 15.12 -15.91 -3.36
CA VAL A 24 15.23 -15.65 -1.92
C VAL A 24 14.78 -14.23 -1.64
N LYS A 25 13.78 -14.09 -0.76
CA LYS A 25 13.32 -12.78 -0.33
C LYS A 25 14.24 -12.23 0.76
N ILE A 26 14.87 -11.09 0.47
CA ILE A 26 15.78 -10.39 1.39
C ILE A 26 15.18 -9.09 1.95
N GLY A 27 13.93 -8.81 1.63
CA GLY A 27 13.19 -7.66 2.13
C GLY A 27 11.74 -7.73 1.68
N ARG A 28 10.93 -6.83 2.21
CA ARG A 28 9.52 -6.71 1.84
C ARG A 28 9.07 -5.26 1.95
N ARG A 29 8.30 -4.81 0.97
CA ARG A 29 7.60 -3.52 1.05
C ARG A 29 6.61 -3.52 2.19
N GLY A 30 6.43 -2.38 2.83
CA GLY A 30 5.37 -2.13 3.78
C GLY A 30 3.99 -2.16 3.12
N SER A 31 2.96 -2.26 3.94
CA SER A 31 1.57 -2.29 3.48
C SER A 31 0.68 -1.42 4.37
N LEU A 32 -0.14 -0.61 3.72
CA LEU A 32 -1.11 0.27 4.35
C LEU A 32 -2.43 0.18 3.60
N ASN A 33 -3.54 0.06 4.34
CA ASN A 33 -4.89 0.14 3.80
C ASN A 33 -5.50 1.47 4.25
N GLY A 34 -6.24 2.12 3.37
CA GLY A 34 -6.95 3.35 3.69
C GLY A 34 -8.39 3.32 3.22
N VAL A 35 -9.22 4.01 3.99
CA VAL A 35 -10.62 4.32 3.64
C VAL A 35 -10.79 5.82 3.77
N ILE A 36 -11.31 6.46 2.74
CA ILE A 36 -11.71 7.87 2.78
C ILE A 36 -13.22 7.93 2.66
N THR A 37 -13.85 8.58 3.64
CA THR A 37 -15.25 8.98 3.58
C THR A 37 -15.30 10.43 3.14
N VAL A 38 -15.91 10.72 2.01
CA VAL A 38 -16.13 12.08 1.51
C VAL A 38 -17.53 12.50 1.92
N ASN A 39 -17.62 13.60 2.64
CA ASN A 39 -18.90 14.14 3.12
C ASN A 39 -19.49 15.10 2.10
N GLY A 40 -20.80 15.02 1.93
CA GLY A 40 -21.59 15.90 1.12
C GLY A 40 -22.86 16.35 1.84
N LYS A 41 -23.75 16.95 1.08
CA LYS A 41 -25.10 17.31 1.53
C LYS A 41 -26.11 16.82 0.52
N GLN A 42 -26.99 15.92 0.96
CA GLN A 42 -28.03 15.35 0.11
C GLN A 42 -28.97 16.42 -0.44
N GLY A 43 -29.42 16.24 -1.70
CA GLY A 43 -30.37 17.12 -2.32
C GLY A 43 -30.92 16.56 -3.63
N HIS A 44 -31.93 17.22 -4.17
CA HIS A 44 -32.48 16.89 -5.47
C HIS A 44 -31.63 17.48 -6.59
N VAL A 45 -31.35 16.70 -7.65
CA VAL A 45 -30.46 17.13 -8.76
C VAL A 45 -30.95 18.41 -9.48
N ALA A 46 -32.27 18.71 -9.43
CA ALA A 46 -32.82 19.96 -9.99
C ALA A 46 -32.40 21.19 -9.22
N TYR A 47 -31.92 21.05 -7.98
CA TYR A 47 -31.53 22.16 -7.09
C TYR A 47 -30.08 21.94 -6.57
N PRO A 48 -29.07 21.84 -7.43
CA PRO A 48 -27.71 21.50 -7.02
C PRO A 48 -27.08 22.55 -6.08
N HIS A 49 -27.53 23.79 -6.14
CA HIS A 49 -27.07 24.87 -5.26
C HIS A 49 -27.48 24.71 -3.79
N LEU A 50 -28.41 23.80 -3.47
CA LEU A 50 -28.84 23.48 -2.10
C LEU A 50 -28.15 22.22 -1.55
N ALA A 51 -27.36 21.50 -2.37
CA ALA A 51 -26.68 20.29 -2.05
C ALA A 51 -25.16 20.45 -2.14
N ILE A 52 -24.42 19.43 -1.68
CA ILE A 52 -22.97 19.29 -1.89
C ILE A 52 -22.77 17.86 -2.38
N ASN A 53 -22.31 17.72 -3.62
CA ASN A 53 -22.12 16.41 -4.21
C ASN A 53 -20.78 15.81 -3.78
N PRO A 54 -20.73 14.74 -2.96
CA PRO A 54 -19.48 14.13 -2.55
C PRO A 54 -18.73 13.46 -3.70
N ILE A 55 -19.39 13.15 -4.82
CA ILE A 55 -18.74 12.56 -6.00
C ILE A 55 -17.72 13.55 -6.60
N ASP A 56 -18.00 14.85 -6.61
CA ASP A 56 -17.05 15.86 -7.08
C ASP A 56 -15.78 15.87 -6.19
N GLY A 57 -15.96 15.68 -4.89
CA GLY A 57 -14.88 15.52 -3.93
C GLY A 57 -14.08 14.22 -4.15
N VAL A 58 -14.76 13.11 -4.44
CA VAL A 58 -14.12 11.83 -4.78
C VAL A 58 -13.19 12.00 -5.97
N LEU A 59 -13.63 12.64 -7.04
CA LEU A 59 -12.82 12.84 -8.24
C LEU A 59 -11.54 13.62 -7.92
N LYS A 60 -11.64 14.75 -7.21
CA LYS A 60 -10.48 15.56 -6.79
C LYS A 60 -9.53 14.79 -5.86
N ILE A 61 -10.06 13.99 -4.94
CA ILE A 61 -9.28 13.17 -4.03
C ILE A 61 -8.57 12.07 -4.80
N CYS A 62 -9.24 11.39 -5.73
CA CYS A 62 -8.62 10.36 -6.57
C CYS A 62 -7.45 10.93 -7.38
N ASP A 63 -7.57 12.12 -7.96
CA ASP A 63 -6.47 12.79 -8.67
C ASP A 63 -5.24 12.96 -7.77
N GLN A 64 -5.41 13.33 -6.50
CA GLN A 64 -4.31 13.47 -5.56
C GLN A 64 -3.73 12.13 -5.11
N LEU A 65 -4.55 11.09 -4.97
CA LEU A 65 -4.10 9.74 -4.62
C LEU A 65 -3.30 9.09 -5.75
N MET A 66 -3.66 9.32 -7.00
CA MET A 66 -2.99 8.74 -8.17
C MET A 66 -1.62 9.36 -8.49
N LEU A 67 -1.24 10.46 -7.84
CA LEU A 67 0.10 11.04 -8.00
C LEU A 67 1.18 10.04 -7.53
N PRO A 68 2.28 9.86 -8.28
CA PRO A 68 3.38 8.99 -7.91
C PRO A 68 3.89 9.27 -6.49
N LEU A 69 4.18 8.22 -5.73
CA LEU A 69 4.71 8.34 -4.37
C LEU A 69 6.22 8.58 -4.38
N ASP A 70 6.95 7.77 -5.15
CA ASP A 70 8.41 7.82 -5.34
C ASP A 70 8.81 7.13 -6.65
N GLN A 71 10.11 7.09 -6.93
CA GLN A 71 10.68 6.42 -8.11
C GLN A 71 11.34 5.07 -7.78
N GLY A 72 11.16 4.57 -6.56
CA GLY A 72 11.86 3.40 -6.05
C GLY A 72 13.14 3.74 -5.31
N SER A 73 13.84 2.70 -4.86
CA SER A 73 15.14 2.80 -4.23
C SER A 73 16.11 1.81 -4.88
N LYS A 74 17.37 1.78 -4.40
CA LYS A 74 18.36 0.81 -4.87
C LYS A 74 17.92 -0.65 -4.66
N ALA A 75 17.13 -0.91 -3.61
CA ALA A 75 16.73 -2.25 -3.20
C ALA A 75 15.27 -2.58 -3.51
N PHE A 76 14.44 -1.56 -3.80
CA PHE A 76 12.99 -1.72 -3.95
C PHE A 76 12.45 -1.04 -5.19
N GLN A 77 11.41 -1.65 -5.73
CA GLN A 77 10.54 -1.05 -6.73
C GLN A 77 9.86 0.21 -6.17
N PRO A 78 9.32 1.11 -7.02
CA PRO A 78 8.51 2.24 -6.58
C PRO A 78 7.37 1.83 -5.66
N SER A 79 7.08 2.69 -4.69
CA SER A 79 5.85 2.58 -3.89
C SER A 79 4.65 2.83 -4.79
N ASN A 80 3.60 2.07 -4.60
CA ASN A 80 2.39 2.21 -5.38
C ASN A 80 1.15 2.28 -4.50
N LEU A 81 0.23 3.17 -4.88
CA LEU A 81 -1.12 3.27 -4.35
C LEU A 81 -2.08 2.76 -5.42
N VAL A 82 -3.01 1.90 -5.01
CA VAL A 82 -4.08 1.40 -5.87
C VAL A 82 -5.41 1.67 -5.19
N ILE A 83 -6.28 2.42 -5.85
CA ILE A 83 -7.68 2.57 -5.46
C ILE A 83 -8.38 1.26 -5.81
N THR A 84 -8.99 0.63 -4.82
CA THR A 84 -9.59 -0.71 -4.97
C THR A 84 -11.11 -0.69 -5.01
N SER A 85 -11.72 0.40 -4.54
CA SER A 85 -13.18 0.59 -4.58
C SER A 85 -13.55 2.06 -4.49
N ILE A 86 -14.60 2.44 -5.19
CA ILE A 86 -15.33 3.70 -5.01
C ILE A 86 -16.80 3.33 -4.87
N ASP A 87 -17.38 3.61 -3.70
CA ASP A 87 -18.75 3.26 -3.37
C ASP A 87 -19.54 4.52 -3.01
N VAL A 88 -20.75 4.65 -3.52
CA VAL A 88 -21.62 5.80 -3.26
C VAL A 88 -22.91 5.38 -2.55
N ASP A 89 -23.27 4.12 -2.65
CA ASP A 89 -24.52 3.55 -2.10
C ASP A 89 -25.78 4.38 -2.48
N ASN A 90 -25.83 4.77 -3.76
CA ASN A 90 -26.95 5.57 -4.30
C ASN A 90 -27.54 4.88 -5.55
N ASN A 91 -28.79 4.40 -5.42
CA ASN A 91 -29.52 3.76 -6.50
C ASN A 91 -30.57 4.68 -7.15
N VAL A 92 -30.59 5.97 -6.77
CA VAL A 92 -31.59 6.93 -7.21
C VAL A 92 -30.93 8.02 -8.06
N THR A 93 -31.32 8.11 -9.33
CA THR A 93 -30.68 8.98 -10.33
C THR A 93 -30.95 10.47 -10.16
N ASN A 94 -32.02 10.86 -9.47
CA ASN A 94 -32.40 12.26 -9.21
C ASN A 94 -32.03 12.75 -7.80
N LEU A 95 -31.20 11.97 -7.06
CA LEU A 95 -30.75 12.30 -5.72
C LEU A 95 -29.23 12.48 -5.70
N ILE A 96 -28.75 13.62 -5.20
CA ILE A 96 -27.35 13.85 -4.84
C ILE A 96 -27.13 13.17 -3.48
N PRO A 97 -26.17 12.24 -3.35
CA PRO A 97 -25.92 11.51 -2.10
C PRO A 97 -25.30 12.42 -1.03
N ASN A 98 -25.30 11.97 0.22
CA ASN A 98 -24.68 12.69 1.33
C ASN A 98 -23.27 12.20 1.66
N LYS A 99 -22.85 11.05 1.15
CA LYS A 99 -21.53 10.45 1.37
C LYS A 99 -21.08 9.63 0.17
N ALA A 100 -19.75 9.53 0.02
CA ALA A 100 -19.10 8.59 -0.88
C ALA A 100 -17.85 8.02 -0.22
N TYR A 101 -17.39 6.85 -0.64
CA TYR A 101 -16.31 6.12 -0.01
C TYR A 101 -15.25 5.73 -1.04
N ILE A 102 -13.98 5.88 -0.67
CA ILE A 102 -12.85 5.42 -1.48
C ILE A 102 -12.05 4.45 -0.63
N LYS A 103 -11.77 3.24 -1.15
CA LYS A 103 -10.86 2.28 -0.51
C LYS A 103 -9.60 2.15 -1.35
N PHE A 104 -8.44 2.09 -0.70
CA PHE A 104 -7.16 1.95 -1.37
C PHE A 104 -6.16 1.13 -0.55
N ASN A 105 -5.18 0.57 -1.24
CA ASN A 105 -4.02 -0.08 -0.63
C ASN A 105 -2.75 0.57 -1.13
N ILE A 106 -1.76 0.69 -0.24
CA ILE A 106 -0.41 1.16 -0.59
C ILE A 106 0.59 0.06 -0.26
N ARG A 107 1.48 -0.21 -1.22
CA ARG A 107 2.71 -0.96 -1.01
C ARG A 107 3.86 0.03 -1.08
N PHE A 108 4.54 0.26 0.04
CA PHE A 108 5.59 1.27 0.14
C PHE A 108 6.96 0.65 0.44
N ASN A 109 7.99 1.24 -0.14
CA ASN A 109 9.38 0.84 -0.03
C ASN A 109 10.08 1.53 1.15
N ASP A 110 11.40 1.44 1.23
CA ASP A 110 12.25 1.98 2.29
C ASP A 110 12.45 3.50 2.24
N ASN A 111 11.95 4.20 1.21
CA ASN A 111 11.89 5.66 1.19
C ASN A 111 10.85 6.20 2.19
N PHE A 112 9.91 5.35 2.63
CA PHE A 112 8.87 5.72 3.58
C PHE A 112 8.85 4.80 4.80
N ASN A 113 8.50 5.39 5.93
CA ASN A 113 7.82 4.69 7.01
C ASN A 113 6.34 5.07 6.99
N SER A 114 5.51 4.31 7.70
CA SER A 114 4.06 4.56 7.72
C SER A 114 3.69 5.99 8.14
N LYS A 115 4.41 6.57 9.10
CA LYS A 115 4.14 7.93 9.61
C LYS A 115 4.37 8.99 8.52
N ASN A 116 5.51 8.92 7.82
CA ASN A 116 5.83 9.88 6.76
C ASN A 116 4.88 9.72 5.57
N LEU A 117 4.49 8.49 5.25
CA LEU A 117 3.54 8.21 4.18
C LEU A 117 2.14 8.77 4.50
N ILE A 118 1.65 8.56 5.72
CA ILE A 118 0.36 9.11 6.18
C ILE A 118 0.40 10.65 6.15
N LYS A 119 1.53 11.25 6.56
CA LYS A 119 1.71 12.71 6.46
C LYS A 119 1.61 13.18 5.01
N LEU A 120 2.32 12.53 4.08
CA LEU A 120 2.26 12.85 2.65
C LEU A 120 0.83 12.78 2.11
N LEU A 121 0.07 11.72 2.46
CA LEU A 121 -1.32 11.58 2.06
C LEU A 121 -2.17 12.73 2.59
N ASN A 122 -2.08 13.06 3.88
CA ASN A 122 -2.81 14.18 4.47
C ASN A 122 -2.47 15.51 3.80
N ASP A 123 -1.18 15.76 3.50
CA ASP A 123 -0.75 16.99 2.83
C ASP A 123 -1.29 17.11 1.39
N ARG A 124 -1.42 15.98 0.68
CA ARG A 124 -2.06 15.93 -0.65
C ARG A 124 -3.56 16.17 -0.56
N LEU A 125 -4.23 15.45 0.34
CA LEU A 125 -5.68 15.51 0.50
C LEU A 125 -6.17 16.89 0.95
N LYS A 126 -5.45 17.57 1.84
CA LYS A 126 -5.76 18.95 2.25
C LYS A 126 -5.81 19.95 1.09
N LYS A 127 -5.07 19.71 0.01
CA LYS A 127 -5.08 20.58 -1.17
C LYS A 127 -6.41 20.55 -1.91
N THR A 128 -7.20 19.48 -1.77
CA THR A 128 -8.52 19.37 -2.41
C THR A 128 -9.55 20.30 -1.79
N LYS A 129 -9.35 20.69 -0.53
CA LYS A 129 -10.29 21.51 0.27
C LYS A 129 -11.66 20.85 0.46
N GLU A 130 -11.76 19.54 0.24
CA GLU A 130 -12.98 18.78 0.43
C GLU A 130 -13.18 18.40 1.91
N ASP A 131 -14.43 18.15 2.30
CA ASP A 131 -14.75 17.59 3.62
C ASP A 131 -14.63 16.06 3.56
N TYR A 132 -13.63 15.52 4.24
CA TYR A 132 -13.36 14.08 4.26
C TYR A 132 -12.86 13.60 5.62
N ASN A 133 -13.04 12.31 5.87
CA ASN A 133 -12.38 11.58 6.94
C ASN A 133 -11.47 10.50 6.33
N LEU A 134 -10.21 10.44 6.76
CA LEU A 134 -9.23 9.42 6.36
C LEU A 134 -8.97 8.46 7.51
N GLU A 135 -9.27 7.19 7.31
CA GLU A 135 -8.92 6.09 8.20
C GLU A 135 -7.82 5.25 7.57
N VAL A 136 -6.77 4.94 8.35
CA VAL A 136 -5.61 4.18 7.88
C VAL A 136 -5.30 3.03 8.81
N LYS A 137 -5.05 1.86 8.21
CA LYS A 137 -4.56 0.67 8.92
C LYS A 137 -3.24 0.22 8.32
N VAL A 138 -2.16 0.32 9.11
CA VAL A 138 -0.84 -0.20 8.73
C VAL A 138 -0.81 -1.70 8.98
N SER A 139 -0.52 -2.49 7.94
CA SER A 139 -0.37 -3.95 8.06
C SER A 139 1.07 -4.35 8.39
N GLY A 140 2.05 -3.52 8.02
CA GLY A 140 3.46 -3.72 8.34
C GLY A 140 4.34 -2.67 7.69
N GLU A 141 5.49 -2.42 8.30
CA GLU A 141 6.54 -1.56 7.74
C GLU A 141 7.32 -2.28 6.65
N SER A 142 8.02 -1.53 5.80
CA SER A 142 9.02 -2.08 4.90
C SER A 142 10.23 -2.53 5.71
N PHE A 143 10.89 -3.59 5.26
CA PHE A 143 12.16 -4.02 5.84
C PHE A 143 13.09 -4.57 4.77
N PHE A 144 14.40 -4.47 5.04
CA PHE A 144 15.45 -5.01 4.21
C PHE A 144 16.47 -5.75 5.08
N ASN A 145 16.89 -6.96 4.65
CA ASN A 145 17.91 -7.73 5.35
C ASN A 145 19.29 -7.32 4.85
N PHE A 146 20.07 -6.69 5.71
CA PHE A 146 21.45 -6.28 5.42
C PHE A 146 22.50 -7.36 5.75
N SER A 147 22.09 -8.55 6.23
CA SER A 147 23.01 -9.60 6.61
C SER A 147 23.55 -10.37 5.39
N GLU A 148 24.71 -9.97 4.91
CA GLU A 148 25.42 -10.72 3.85
C GLU A 148 25.73 -12.16 4.28
N LYS A 149 26.05 -12.37 5.57
CA LYS A 149 26.35 -13.71 6.11
C LYS A 149 25.17 -14.67 5.96
N LEU A 150 23.95 -14.24 6.36
CA LEU A 150 22.75 -15.07 6.22
C LEU A 150 22.41 -15.30 4.75
N THR A 151 22.40 -14.23 3.96
CA THR A 151 22.07 -14.29 2.53
C THR A 151 23.01 -15.23 1.79
N LYS A 152 24.32 -15.11 2.04
CA LYS A 152 25.34 -16.01 1.45
C LYS A 152 25.12 -17.47 1.87
N ALA A 153 24.90 -17.73 3.15
CA ALA A 153 24.69 -19.10 3.65
C ALA A 153 23.47 -19.77 2.98
N VAL A 154 22.36 -19.04 2.83
CA VAL A 154 21.15 -19.55 2.17
C VAL A 154 21.41 -19.78 0.68
N THR A 155 22.04 -18.81 0.00
CA THR A 155 22.38 -18.93 -1.44
C THR A 155 23.28 -20.11 -1.72
N ASP A 156 24.36 -20.31 -0.92
CA ASP A 156 25.31 -21.42 -1.07
C ASP A 156 24.62 -22.77 -0.83
N ALA A 157 23.70 -22.82 0.16
CA ALA A 157 22.93 -24.04 0.43
C ALA A 157 22.01 -24.43 -0.75
N ILE A 158 21.30 -23.44 -1.30
CA ILE A 158 20.43 -23.65 -2.48
C ILE A 158 21.26 -24.09 -3.68
N LYS A 159 22.36 -23.42 -3.94
CA LYS A 159 23.29 -23.80 -5.04
C LYS A 159 23.81 -25.21 -4.90
N LYS A 160 24.21 -25.63 -3.70
CA LYS A 160 24.69 -26.97 -3.41
C LYS A 160 23.64 -28.05 -3.65
N VAL A 161 22.38 -27.80 -3.23
CA VAL A 161 21.31 -28.81 -3.27
C VAL A 161 20.60 -28.85 -4.61
N LYS A 162 20.37 -27.69 -5.24
CA LYS A 162 19.54 -27.54 -6.43
C LYS A 162 20.32 -27.20 -7.69
N ASN A 163 21.62 -26.90 -7.57
CA ASN A 163 22.45 -26.36 -8.65
C ASN A 163 21.90 -25.12 -9.34
N ILE A 164 21.21 -24.27 -8.55
CA ILE A 164 20.58 -22.98 -8.98
C ILE A 164 21.18 -21.86 -8.15
N THR A 165 21.50 -20.73 -8.77
CA THR A 165 21.82 -19.48 -8.05
C THR A 165 20.52 -18.69 -7.91
N PRO A 166 19.98 -18.53 -6.68
CA PRO A 166 18.71 -17.82 -6.48
C PRO A 166 18.83 -16.32 -6.78
N GLU A 167 17.78 -15.75 -7.32
CA GLU A 167 17.60 -14.31 -7.38
C GLU A 167 17.30 -13.77 -5.97
N LEU A 168 17.94 -12.65 -5.59
CA LEU A 168 17.64 -11.92 -4.35
C LEU A 168 16.58 -10.88 -4.65
N SER A 169 15.45 -10.91 -3.95
CA SER A 169 14.29 -10.09 -4.27
C SER A 169 13.67 -9.43 -3.03
N THR A 170 13.16 -8.24 -3.23
CA THR A 170 12.35 -7.48 -2.26
C THR A 170 10.87 -7.40 -2.66
N THR A 171 10.47 -8.07 -3.75
CA THR A 171 9.06 -8.15 -4.15
C THR A 171 8.25 -8.91 -3.10
N GLY A 172 6.94 -8.60 -3.01
CA GLY A 172 6.04 -9.32 -2.10
C GLY A 172 6.01 -10.83 -2.41
N GLY A 173 5.85 -11.64 -1.37
CA GLY A 173 5.41 -13.02 -1.54
C GLY A 173 3.92 -13.05 -1.91
N THR A 174 3.50 -14.10 -2.56
CA THR A 174 2.08 -14.39 -2.82
C THR A 174 1.41 -14.91 -1.58
#